data_6d5a02fd6952b61d68bbdde0e26cdbdc
#
_entry.id   6d5a02fd6952b61d68bbdde0e26cdbdc
#
_cell.length_a   1.000
_cell.length_b   1.000
_cell.length_c   1.000
_cell.angle_alpha   90.00
_cell.angle_beta   90.00
_cell.angle_gamma   90.00
#
_symmetry.space_group_name_H-M   'P 1'
#
loop_
_entity.id
_entity.type
_entity.pdbx_description
1 polymer ?
#
loop_
_entity_poly.entity_id
_entity_poly.type
_entity_poly.pdbx_seq_one_letter_code
_entity_poly.pdbx_strand_id
1 'polypeptide(L)'
;MVPILAWVPPGGDLADRSHPSAYLRSLWRDAAWQRLWGAIDLAFGRVPEDVAFEADVIRGEPGHVLVGVACHRDDVLVIGAGRRGPLAHAMSCRVSRYCLARAECPVVAVPPPALAQVSHGLRGWAFRHRGLSPDHAGSAR
;
A
#
# COMPACT_ATOMS: atom_id res chain seq x y z
N MET A 1 -11.36 8.46 13.79
CA MET A 1 -10.59 8.11 12.56
C MET A 1 -10.35 6.61 12.55
N VAL A 2 -10.59 5.94 11.41
CA VAL A 2 -10.50 4.48 11.31
C VAL A 2 -9.48 4.12 10.20
N PRO A 3 -8.18 3.93 10.54
CA PRO A 3 -7.21 3.39 9.58
C PRO A 3 -7.55 1.95 9.23
N ILE A 4 -7.71 1.68 7.93
CA ILE A 4 -8.04 0.35 7.41
C ILE A 4 -6.91 -0.15 6.51
N LEU A 5 -6.46 -1.39 6.73
CA LEU A 5 -5.61 -2.11 5.81
C LEU A 5 -6.34 -3.35 5.28
N ALA A 6 -6.64 -3.33 4.00
CA ALA A 6 -7.17 -4.50 3.31
C ALA A 6 -6.02 -5.43 2.86
N TRP A 7 -6.20 -6.73 2.98
CA TRP A 7 -5.20 -7.71 2.57
C TRP A 7 -5.82 -8.93 1.88
N VAL A 8 -5.08 -9.50 0.96
CA VAL A 8 -5.41 -10.75 0.30
C VAL A 8 -4.29 -11.76 0.52
N PRO A 9 -4.59 -13.07 0.61
CA PRO A 9 -3.58 -14.12 0.69
C PRO A 9 -2.62 -14.07 -0.52
N PRO A 10 -1.32 -14.37 -0.35
CA PRO A 10 -0.44 -14.61 -1.48
C PRO A 10 -0.99 -15.69 -2.43
N GLY A 11 -1.02 -15.37 -3.73
CA GLY A 11 -1.69 -16.22 -4.73
C GLY A 11 -3.20 -16.01 -4.84
N GLY A 12 -3.79 -15.14 -4.01
CA GLY A 12 -5.20 -14.80 -4.04
C GLY A 12 -6.11 -15.84 -3.34
N ASP A 13 -7.40 -15.56 -3.36
CA ASP A 13 -8.39 -16.41 -2.68
C ASP A 13 -8.53 -17.82 -3.27
N LEU A 14 -8.24 -17.99 -4.56
CA LEU A 14 -8.28 -19.32 -5.19
C LEU A 14 -7.19 -20.23 -4.63
N ALA A 15 -5.98 -19.73 -4.46
CA ALA A 15 -4.87 -20.49 -3.90
C ALA A 15 -5.14 -20.87 -2.43
N ASP A 16 -5.69 -19.95 -1.63
CA ASP A 16 -6.05 -20.22 -0.24
C ASP A 16 -7.19 -21.21 -0.11
N ARG A 17 -8.16 -21.23 -1.04
CA ARG A 17 -9.23 -22.23 -1.07
C ARG A 17 -8.73 -23.61 -1.48
N SER A 18 -7.76 -23.68 -2.39
CA SER A 18 -7.18 -24.95 -2.83
C SER A 18 -6.33 -25.62 -1.75
N HIS A 19 -5.65 -24.84 -0.93
CA HIS A 19 -4.79 -25.30 0.17
C HIS A 19 -5.05 -24.49 1.44
N PRO A 20 -6.18 -24.69 2.10
CA PRO A 20 -6.56 -23.88 3.26
C PRO A 20 -5.65 -24.17 4.46
N SER A 21 -5.00 -23.14 4.98
CA SER A 21 -4.17 -23.22 6.18
C SER A 21 -4.53 -22.10 7.16
N ALA A 22 -5.09 -22.47 8.30
CA ALA A 22 -5.42 -21.51 9.37
C ALA A 22 -4.15 -20.82 9.89
N TYR A 23 -3.06 -21.55 9.98
CA TYR A 23 -1.76 -21.02 10.42
C TYR A 23 -1.22 -19.96 9.45
N LEU A 24 -1.23 -20.21 8.15
CA LEU A 24 -0.77 -19.21 7.17
C LEU A 24 -1.67 -17.98 7.16
N ARG A 25 -2.98 -18.15 7.30
CA ARG A 25 -3.92 -17.03 7.38
C ARG A 25 -3.66 -16.15 8.60
N SER A 26 -3.36 -16.73 9.77
CA SER A 26 -2.99 -15.94 10.94
C SER A 26 -1.68 -15.17 10.71
N LEU A 27 -0.64 -15.80 10.15
CA LEU A 27 0.62 -15.13 9.83
C LEU A 27 0.43 -13.95 8.87
N TRP A 28 -0.37 -14.11 7.82
CA TRP A 28 -0.63 -13.02 6.85
C TRP A 28 -1.42 -11.88 7.49
N ARG A 29 -2.41 -12.20 8.32
CA ARG A 29 -3.15 -11.20 9.09
C ARG A 29 -2.24 -10.44 10.05
N ASP A 30 -1.37 -11.13 10.79
CA ASP A 30 -0.44 -10.54 11.72
C ASP A 30 0.58 -9.65 11.00
N ALA A 31 1.08 -10.09 9.85
CA ALA A 31 1.92 -9.25 8.98
C ALA A 31 1.17 -8.03 8.42
N ALA A 32 -0.13 -8.12 8.19
CA ALA A 32 -0.95 -6.99 7.79
C ALA A 32 -1.12 -5.99 8.95
N TRP A 33 -1.34 -6.47 10.18
CA TRP A 33 -1.35 -5.63 11.38
C TRP A 33 -0.02 -4.89 11.60
N GLN A 34 1.11 -5.59 11.49
CA GLN A 34 2.43 -4.96 11.60
C GLN A 34 2.63 -3.85 10.57
N ARG A 35 2.18 -4.07 9.33
CA ARG A 35 2.25 -3.04 8.27
C ARG A 35 1.36 -1.84 8.58
N LEU A 36 0.16 -2.06 9.11
CA LEU A 36 -0.75 -0.99 9.48
C LEU A 36 -0.16 -0.14 10.61
N TRP A 37 0.30 -0.79 11.68
CA TRP A 37 0.92 -0.08 12.81
C TRP A 37 2.21 0.64 12.40
N GLY A 38 3.05 0.04 11.57
CA GLY A 38 4.23 0.72 11.03
C GLY A 38 3.88 1.95 10.18
N ALA A 39 2.78 1.92 9.45
CA ALA A 39 2.32 3.09 8.68
C ALA A 39 1.75 4.19 9.59
N ILE A 40 1.04 3.82 10.66
CA ILE A 40 0.51 4.74 11.67
C ILE A 40 1.67 5.41 12.42
N ASP A 41 2.65 4.65 12.87
CA ASP A 41 3.84 5.16 13.55
C ASP A 41 4.63 6.12 12.65
N LEU A 42 4.83 5.76 11.39
CA LEU A 42 5.50 6.64 10.42
C LEU A 42 4.74 7.94 10.16
N ALA A 43 3.41 7.91 10.17
CA ALA A 43 2.58 9.07 9.86
C ALA A 43 2.39 10.01 11.06
N PHE A 44 2.22 9.46 12.25
CA PHE A 44 1.83 10.20 13.45
C PHE A 44 2.88 10.15 14.57
N GLY A 45 3.85 9.25 14.52
CA GLY A 45 4.81 8.97 15.60
C GLY A 45 4.18 8.27 16.81
N ARG A 46 2.90 8.53 17.06
CA ARG A 46 2.07 7.88 18.10
C ARG A 46 0.60 7.95 17.70
N VAL A 47 -0.21 7.13 18.35
CA VAL A 47 -1.66 7.20 18.16
C VAL A 47 -2.17 8.58 18.61
N PRO A 48 -2.96 9.29 17.80
CA PRO A 48 -3.56 10.55 18.19
C PRO A 48 -4.51 10.36 19.39
N GLU A 49 -4.38 11.22 20.40
CA GLU A 49 -5.20 11.17 21.61
C GLU A 49 -6.43 12.09 21.53
N ASP A 50 -6.40 13.03 20.59
CA ASP A 50 -7.42 14.07 20.39
C ASP A 50 -8.58 13.64 19.46
N VAL A 51 -8.47 12.47 18.85
CA VAL A 51 -9.51 11.90 17.99
C VAL A 51 -9.82 10.45 18.35
N ALA A 52 -11.08 10.04 18.23
CA ALA A 52 -11.42 8.63 18.31
C ALA A 52 -10.66 7.84 17.24
N PHE A 53 -9.87 6.88 17.66
CA PHE A 53 -8.95 6.12 16.81
C PHE A 53 -9.20 4.61 16.93
N GLU A 54 -9.58 3.98 15.83
CA GLU A 54 -9.85 2.54 15.78
C GLU A 54 -9.24 1.98 14.49
N ALA A 55 -8.21 1.15 14.61
CA ALA A 55 -7.55 0.54 13.46
C ALA A 55 -8.13 -0.84 13.17
N ASP A 56 -8.23 -1.22 11.89
CA ASP A 56 -8.69 -2.55 11.51
C ASP A 56 -7.95 -3.11 10.30
N VAL A 57 -7.87 -4.45 10.25
CA VAL A 57 -7.24 -5.22 9.18
C VAL A 57 -8.24 -6.21 8.61
N ILE A 58 -8.71 -5.94 7.39
CA ILE A 58 -9.81 -6.67 6.77
C ILE A 58 -9.29 -7.48 5.58
N ARG A 59 -9.68 -8.75 5.53
CA ARG A 59 -9.39 -9.61 4.39
C ARG A 59 -10.32 -9.28 3.23
N GLY A 60 -9.73 -9.01 2.05
CA GLY A 60 -10.48 -8.77 0.81
C GLY A 60 -9.73 -7.85 -0.15
N GLU A 61 -10.26 -7.73 -1.35
CA GLU A 61 -9.76 -6.78 -2.35
C GLU A 61 -9.87 -5.35 -1.83
N PRO A 62 -8.79 -4.55 -1.86
CA PRO A 62 -8.74 -3.25 -1.18
C PRO A 62 -9.87 -2.29 -1.57
N GLY A 63 -10.20 -2.21 -2.84
CA GLY A 63 -11.28 -1.32 -3.30
C GLY A 63 -12.65 -1.70 -2.74
N HIS A 64 -12.96 -2.99 -2.71
CA HIS A 64 -14.23 -3.51 -2.17
C HIS A 64 -14.31 -3.32 -0.66
N VAL A 65 -13.24 -3.63 0.05
CA VAL A 65 -13.17 -3.46 1.50
C VAL A 65 -13.37 -2.00 1.89
N LEU A 66 -12.63 -1.08 1.26
CA LEU A 66 -12.69 0.34 1.61
C LEU A 66 -14.08 0.95 1.34
N VAL A 67 -14.69 0.63 0.21
CA VAL A 67 -16.05 1.09 -0.09
C VAL A 67 -17.08 0.45 0.84
N GLY A 68 -16.90 -0.83 1.20
CA GLY A 68 -17.81 -1.52 2.12
C GLY A 68 -17.74 -1.01 3.56
N VAL A 69 -16.58 -0.53 4.01
CA VAL A 69 -16.42 0.07 5.34
C VAL A 69 -16.96 1.51 5.37
N ALA A 70 -16.62 2.31 4.35
CA ALA A 70 -17.09 3.69 4.23
C ALA A 70 -18.48 3.71 3.55
N CYS A 71 -19.49 3.17 4.22
CA CYS A 71 -20.83 2.96 3.66
C CYS A 71 -21.85 4.01 4.09
N HIS A 72 -21.53 4.90 5.02
CA HIS A 72 -22.42 5.95 5.45
C HIS A 72 -22.13 7.26 4.69
N ARG A 73 -23.14 8.04 4.44
CA ARG A 73 -23.02 9.33 3.71
C ARG A 73 -22.19 10.36 4.47
N ASP A 74 -22.10 10.24 5.78
CA ASP A 74 -21.33 11.11 6.67
C ASP A 74 -19.88 10.66 6.83
N ASP A 75 -19.53 9.49 6.26
CA ASP A 75 -18.14 9.03 6.21
C ASP A 75 -17.33 9.88 5.22
N VAL A 76 -16.01 9.94 5.41
CA VAL A 76 -15.06 10.49 4.45
C VAL A 76 -13.97 9.46 4.21
N LEU A 77 -13.90 8.94 3.00
CA LEU A 77 -12.87 7.98 2.60
C LEU A 77 -11.61 8.71 2.12
N VAL A 78 -10.52 8.59 2.90
CA VAL A 78 -9.22 9.17 2.54
C VAL A 78 -8.32 8.09 1.97
N ILE A 79 -7.83 8.27 0.75
CA ILE A 79 -6.99 7.32 0.04
C ILE A 79 -5.79 8.01 -0.62
N GLY A 80 -4.71 7.27 -0.81
CA GLY A 80 -3.59 7.75 -1.63
C GLY A 80 -3.98 7.81 -3.11
N ALA A 81 -3.64 8.90 -3.80
CA ALA A 81 -3.86 9.03 -5.25
C ALA A 81 -2.96 8.11 -6.11
N GLY A 82 -2.21 7.21 -5.46
CA GLY A 82 -1.30 6.29 -6.11
C GLY A 82 0.07 6.91 -6.44
N ARG A 83 1.04 6.05 -6.77
CA ARG A 83 2.41 6.47 -7.12
C ARG A 83 2.47 6.88 -8.58
N ARG A 84 3.14 8.00 -8.87
CA ARG A 84 3.41 8.42 -10.24
C ARG A 84 4.55 7.58 -10.84
N GLY A 85 4.32 7.03 -12.04
CA GLY A 85 5.28 6.25 -12.80
C GLY A 85 4.55 5.30 -13.77
N PRO A 86 5.12 4.99 -14.97
CA PRO A 86 4.38 4.31 -16.02
C PRO A 86 3.86 2.92 -15.64
N LEU A 87 4.57 2.16 -14.82
CA LEU A 87 4.14 0.83 -14.34
C LEU A 87 3.41 0.88 -12.99
N ALA A 88 3.79 1.80 -12.09
CA ALA A 88 3.12 1.96 -10.80
C ALA A 88 1.73 2.59 -10.95
N HIS A 89 1.51 3.38 -12.00
CA HIS A 89 0.24 4.03 -12.29
C HIS A 89 -0.88 3.04 -12.57
N ALA A 90 -0.60 1.95 -13.28
CA ALA A 90 -1.63 0.98 -13.65
C ALA A 90 -2.19 0.19 -12.44
N MET A 91 -1.37 -0.14 -11.45
CA MET A 91 -1.80 -0.93 -10.28
C MET A 91 -2.32 -0.06 -9.12
N SER A 92 -1.64 1.05 -8.80
CA SER A 92 -2.03 1.93 -7.69
C SER A 92 -3.31 2.74 -7.98
N CYS A 93 -3.59 3.02 -9.27
CA CYS A 93 -4.82 3.71 -9.66
C CYS A 93 -6.08 2.83 -9.61
N ARG A 94 -5.95 1.49 -9.53
CA ARG A 94 -7.12 0.60 -9.53
C ARG A 94 -7.99 0.81 -8.29
N VAL A 95 -7.37 0.84 -7.10
CA VAL A 95 -8.08 1.04 -5.82
C VAL A 95 -8.73 2.42 -5.79
N SER A 96 -7.96 3.48 -6.08
CA SER A 96 -8.46 4.84 -6.06
C SER A 96 -9.60 5.06 -7.06
N ARG A 97 -9.47 4.52 -8.29
CA ARG A 97 -10.54 4.60 -9.30
C ARG A 97 -11.79 3.82 -8.87
N TYR A 98 -11.60 2.65 -8.26
CA TYR A 98 -12.71 1.85 -7.76
C TYR A 98 -13.46 2.60 -6.67
N CYS A 99 -12.75 3.16 -5.67
CA CYS A 99 -13.35 3.96 -4.60
C CYS A 99 -14.09 5.18 -5.14
N LEU A 100 -13.45 5.96 -6.03
CA LEU A 100 -14.07 7.14 -6.66
C LEU A 100 -15.34 6.81 -7.48
N ALA A 101 -15.40 5.61 -8.06
CA ALA A 101 -16.54 5.19 -8.87
C ALA A 101 -17.68 4.55 -8.08
N ARG A 102 -17.41 4.06 -6.85
CA ARG A 102 -18.34 3.19 -6.12
C ARG A 102 -18.64 3.63 -4.69
N ALA A 103 -17.85 4.55 -4.10
CA ALA A 103 -18.16 5.06 -2.77
C ALA A 103 -19.44 5.90 -2.77
N GLU A 104 -20.26 5.72 -1.74
CA GLU A 104 -21.46 6.51 -1.47
C GLU A 104 -21.18 7.74 -0.61
N CYS A 105 -19.95 7.86 -0.11
CA CYS A 105 -19.44 8.96 0.70
C CYS A 105 -18.41 9.81 -0.08
N PRO A 106 -18.05 11.02 0.39
CA PRO A 106 -16.94 11.79 -0.15
C PRO A 106 -15.61 11.04 -0.13
N VAL A 107 -14.87 11.09 -1.24
CA VAL A 107 -13.54 10.45 -1.38
C VAL A 107 -12.47 11.51 -1.58
N VAL A 108 -11.49 11.55 -0.67
CA VAL A 108 -10.34 12.43 -0.73
C VAL A 108 -9.11 11.65 -1.19
N ALA A 109 -8.61 11.95 -2.39
CA ALA A 109 -7.42 11.34 -2.95
C ALA A 109 -6.18 12.21 -2.70
N VAL A 110 -5.28 11.75 -1.82
CA VAL A 110 -4.08 12.48 -1.40
C VAL A 110 -2.90 12.10 -2.29
N PRO A 111 -2.27 13.07 -2.99
CA PRO A 111 -1.09 12.79 -3.79
C PRO A 111 0.13 12.49 -2.90
N PRO A 112 1.10 11.69 -3.38
CA PRO A 112 2.33 11.45 -2.65
C PRO A 112 3.12 12.77 -2.48
N PRO A 113 3.81 12.99 -1.35
CA PRO A 113 4.60 14.19 -1.11
C PRO A 113 5.70 14.33 -2.17
N ALA A 114 6.04 15.57 -2.53
CA ALA A 114 7.03 15.89 -3.59
C ALA A 114 8.41 15.27 -3.30
N LEU A 115 8.84 15.23 -2.04
CA LEU A 115 10.11 14.63 -1.62
C LEU A 115 10.17 13.10 -1.83
N ALA A 116 9.05 12.38 -1.71
CA ALA A 116 9.00 10.95 -2.01
C ALA A 116 9.21 10.65 -3.51
N GLN A 117 9.03 11.64 -4.39
CA GLN A 117 9.23 11.52 -5.82
C GLN A 117 10.74 11.57 -6.19
N VAL A 118 11.54 12.34 -5.45
CA VAL A 118 12.99 12.47 -5.68
C VAL A 118 13.75 11.21 -5.29
N SER A 119 13.38 10.56 -4.20
CA SER A 119 14.05 9.33 -3.71
C SER A 119 13.89 8.14 -4.66
N HIS A 120 12.82 8.10 -5.46
CA HIS A 120 12.61 7.04 -6.45
C HIS A 120 13.39 7.26 -7.75
N GLY A 121 13.63 8.52 -8.14
CA GLY A 121 14.50 8.86 -9.25
C GLY A 121 15.95 8.43 -8.99
N LEU A 122 16.44 8.68 -7.78
CA LEU A 122 17.80 8.32 -7.36
C LEU A 122 18.00 6.79 -7.24
N ARG A 123 17.02 6.02 -6.78
CA ARG A 123 17.11 4.55 -6.73
C ARG A 123 17.12 3.93 -8.12
N GLY A 124 16.36 4.46 -9.08
CA GLY A 124 16.38 4.01 -10.47
C GLY A 124 17.69 4.35 -11.19
N TRP A 125 18.33 5.46 -10.82
CA TRP A 125 19.64 5.87 -11.35
C TRP A 125 20.76 4.99 -10.77
N ALA A 126 20.78 4.72 -9.47
CA ALA A 126 21.77 3.86 -8.82
C ALA A 126 21.75 2.41 -9.31
N PHE A 127 20.60 1.89 -9.74
CA PHE A 127 20.48 0.53 -10.27
C PHE A 127 21.00 0.42 -11.72
N ARG A 128 20.86 1.49 -12.52
CA ARG A 128 21.37 1.52 -13.92
C ARG A 128 22.88 1.67 -14.03
N HIS A 129 23.53 2.25 -13.03
CA HIS A 129 25.00 2.48 -13.05
C HIS A 129 25.83 1.43 -12.32
N ARG A 130 25.22 0.40 -11.74
CA ARG A 130 25.94 -0.71 -11.09
C ARG A 130 26.38 -1.82 -12.07
N GLY A 131 26.18 -1.65 -13.38
CA GLY A 131 26.54 -2.59 -14.44
C GLY A 131 27.83 -2.28 -15.20
N LEU A 132 28.63 -1.28 -14.77
CA LEU A 132 29.95 -0.99 -15.33
C LEU A 132 31.02 -1.48 -14.37
N SER A 133 31.35 -2.76 -14.45
CA SER A 133 32.61 -3.28 -13.89
C SER A 133 33.77 -2.73 -14.70
N PRO A 134 34.79 -2.14 -14.07
CA PRO A 134 36.05 -1.84 -14.73
C PRO A 134 36.98 -3.08 -14.64
N ASP A 135 36.75 -4.07 -15.48
CA ASP A 135 37.76 -5.07 -15.76
C ASP A 135 38.39 -4.77 -17.11
N HIS A 136 39.52 -4.09 -17.08
CA HIS A 136 40.62 -4.24 -18.02
C HIS A 136 41.76 -3.30 -17.61
N ALA A 137 42.53 -3.73 -16.58
CA ALA A 137 43.86 -3.26 -16.41
C ALA A 137 44.74 -4.54 -16.12
N GLY A 138 45.21 -5.11 -17.17
CA GLY A 138 46.02 -6.29 -17.04
C GLY A 138 47.05 -6.44 -18.16
N SER A 139 48.29 -6.29 -17.80
CA SER A 139 49.43 -6.96 -18.42
C SER A 139 49.95 -6.40 -19.75
N ALA A 140 50.89 -5.47 -19.67
CA ALA A 140 51.98 -5.33 -20.63
C ALA A 140 53.26 -5.92 -20.01
N ARG A 141 53.81 -6.88 -20.66
CA ARG A 141 55.27 -7.14 -20.69
C ARG A 141 55.78 -6.72 -22.02
#